data_8da48c739590a4720ee9525328fb26f5
#
_entry.id   8da48c739590a4720ee9525328fb26f5
#
_cell.length_a   1.000
_cell.length_b   1.000
_cell.length_c   1.000
_cell.angle_alpha   90.00
_cell.angle_beta   90.00
_cell.angle_gamma   90.00
#
_symmetry.space_group_name_H-M   'P 1'
#
loop_
_entity.id
_entity.type
_entity.pdbx_description
1 polymer ?
#
loop_
_entity_poly.entity_id
_entity_poly.type
_entity_poly.pdbx_seq_one_letter_code
_entity_poly.pdbx_strand_id
1 'polypeptide(L)'
;MFNRNAIAAAVIALGLGSAGAAIAQDKMPREAYKAEKDRIEAEYKAAKEKCDKLTGNAEDVCEVQAKGNRRIAEAELEARNKNTARAQEDVKKVRADAAYDVAKEKCDDLSGNAKDTCQKDAKAAHARAVSDVRASNTRTGSTAASPDAATARCDQLTGDARTSCLADARSKPVRP
;
A
#
# COMPACT_ATOMS: atom_id res chain seq x y z
N MET A 1 22.69 -14.32 -49.97
CA MET A 1 23.27 -15.66 -49.74
C MET A 1 22.88 -16.15 -48.37
N PHE A 2 22.02 -17.14 -48.36
CA PHE A 2 21.44 -17.76 -47.18
C PHE A 2 22.46 -18.68 -46.50
N ASN A 3 22.56 -18.60 -45.18
CA ASN A 3 23.16 -19.73 -44.44
C ASN A 3 22.28 -20.10 -43.24
N ARG A 4 21.54 -21.19 -43.45
CA ARG A 4 20.72 -21.89 -42.49
C ARG A 4 21.64 -22.88 -41.74
N ASN A 5 21.88 -22.68 -40.45
CA ASN A 5 22.44 -23.73 -39.63
C ASN A 5 21.41 -24.12 -38.54
N ALA A 6 20.96 -25.35 -38.69
CA ALA A 6 20.14 -26.07 -37.76
C ALA A 6 20.87 -26.27 -36.43
N ILE A 7 20.18 -25.97 -35.34
CA ILE A 7 20.62 -26.38 -34.00
C ILE A 7 19.59 -27.36 -33.46
N ALA A 8 20.10 -28.53 -33.17
CA ALA A 8 19.40 -29.70 -32.70
C ALA A 8 18.71 -29.47 -31.35
N ALA A 9 17.50 -30.01 -31.22
CA ALA A 9 16.78 -30.12 -29.98
C ALA A 9 17.42 -31.15 -29.05
N ALA A 10 17.84 -30.73 -27.85
CA ALA A 10 18.06 -31.60 -26.73
C ALA A 10 16.94 -31.45 -25.72
N VAL A 11 16.02 -32.41 -25.74
CA VAL A 11 14.99 -32.57 -24.72
C VAL A 11 15.64 -33.20 -23.50
N ILE A 12 15.84 -32.44 -22.44
CA ILE A 12 16.16 -33.00 -21.12
C ILE A 12 14.89 -32.98 -20.31
N ALA A 13 14.26 -34.14 -20.19
CA ALA A 13 13.21 -34.40 -19.22
C ALA A 13 13.83 -34.52 -17.84
N LEU A 14 13.60 -33.54 -16.97
CA LEU A 14 13.98 -33.62 -15.55
C LEU A 14 12.72 -33.54 -14.69
N GLY A 15 12.65 -34.53 -13.81
CA GLY A 15 11.51 -34.97 -13.04
C GLY A 15 10.85 -33.93 -12.16
N LEU A 16 9.54 -34.11 -12.00
CA LEU A 16 8.67 -33.48 -11.03
C LEU A 16 9.11 -33.82 -9.59
N GLY A 17 9.80 -32.87 -8.96
CA GLY A 17 9.91 -32.80 -7.52
C GLY A 17 9.16 -31.53 -7.08
N SER A 18 7.85 -31.63 -6.86
CA SER A 18 7.06 -30.57 -6.22
C SER A 18 7.39 -30.55 -4.71
N ALA A 19 8.58 -30.04 -4.36
CA ALA A 19 8.79 -29.49 -3.05
C ALA A 19 8.03 -28.16 -3.01
N GLY A 20 6.87 -28.12 -2.36
CA GLY A 20 6.19 -26.92 -1.98
C GLY A 20 7.12 -26.11 -1.07
N ALA A 21 7.91 -25.24 -1.64
CA ALA A 21 8.62 -24.21 -0.89
C ALA A 21 7.51 -23.33 -0.31
N ALA A 22 7.17 -23.53 0.98
CA ALA A 22 6.56 -22.49 1.77
C ALA A 22 7.50 -21.28 1.62
N ILE A 23 7.08 -20.29 0.85
CA ILE A 23 7.77 -19.00 0.77
C ILE A 23 7.57 -18.39 2.16
N ALA A 24 8.50 -18.69 3.07
CA ALA A 24 8.66 -17.90 4.27
C ALA A 24 8.82 -16.47 3.77
N GLN A 25 7.92 -15.59 4.17
CA GLN A 25 8.00 -14.16 3.83
C GLN A 25 9.13 -13.58 4.68
N ASP A 26 10.37 -13.83 4.23
CA ASP A 26 11.56 -13.42 4.92
C ASP A 26 11.61 -11.88 4.94
N LYS A 27 11.75 -11.38 6.16
CA LYS A 27 12.06 -9.99 6.43
C LYS A 27 13.24 -9.56 5.57
N MET A 28 13.18 -8.36 5.02
CA MET A 28 14.28 -7.82 4.22
C MET A 28 15.63 -7.93 4.99
N PRO A 29 16.72 -8.37 4.36
CA PRO A 29 18.03 -8.38 4.98
C PRO A 29 18.40 -7.00 5.52
N ARG A 30 18.99 -6.93 6.71
CA ARG A 30 19.28 -5.65 7.39
C ARG A 30 20.11 -4.69 6.53
N GLU A 31 21.08 -5.23 5.79
CA GLU A 31 21.93 -4.42 4.91
C GLU A 31 21.14 -3.84 3.74
N ALA A 32 20.25 -4.63 3.13
CA ALA A 32 19.36 -4.16 2.07
C ALA A 32 18.38 -3.09 2.58
N TYR A 33 17.82 -3.30 3.78
CA TYR A 33 16.95 -2.30 4.41
C TYR A 33 17.69 -0.98 4.67
N LYS A 34 18.92 -1.07 5.19
CA LYS A 34 19.74 0.10 5.46
C LYS A 34 20.12 0.83 4.17
N ALA A 35 20.56 0.12 3.14
CA ALA A 35 20.91 0.70 1.85
C ALA A 35 19.74 1.45 1.21
N GLU A 36 18.53 0.86 1.29
CA GLU A 36 17.32 1.50 0.78
C GLU A 36 16.96 2.75 1.56
N LYS A 37 17.12 2.73 2.88
CA LYS A 37 16.92 3.92 3.72
C LYS A 37 17.91 5.03 3.39
N ASP A 38 19.18 4.70 3.21
CA ASP A 38 20.22 5.66 2.82
C ASP A 38 19.93 6.28 1.43
N ARG A 39 19.39 5.47 0.48
CA ARG A 39 18.93 5.93 -0.84
C ARG A 39 17.77 6.92 -0.72
N ILE A 40 16.77 6.62 0.08
CA ILE A 40 15.61 7.51 0.30
C ILE A 40 16.08 8.87 0.85
N GLU A 41 17.01 8.86 1.79
CA GLU A 41 17.55 10.09 2.37
C GLU A 41 18.37 10.90 1.34
N ALA A 42 19.15 10.23 0.49
CA ALA A 42 19.89 10.88 -0.59
C ALA A 42 18.94 11.50 -1.64
N GLU A 43 17.87 10.81 -2.02
CA GLU A 43 16.84 11.34 -2.90
C GLU A 43 16.13 12.57 -2.33
N TYR A 44 15.83 12.53 -1.03
CA TYR A 44 15.25 13.69 -0.33
C TYR A 44 16.18 14.90 -0.34
N LYS A 45 17.48 14.70 -0.04
CA LYS A 45 18.48 15.79 -0.10
C LYS A 45 18.58 16.40 -1.49
N ALA A 46 18.67 15.55 -2.52
CA ALA A 46 18.71 16.00 -3.91
C ALA A 46 17.42 16.73 -4.33
N ALA A 47 16.27 16.35 -3.80
CA ALA A 47 15.01 17.04 -4.02
C ALA A 47 15.02 18.43 -3.34
N LYS A 48 15.50 18.53 -2.10
CA LYS A 48 15.63 19.80 -1.39
C LYS A 48 16.54 20.79 -2.14
N GLU A 49 17.69 20.35 -2.60
CA GLU A 49 18.61 21.21 -3.38
C GLU A 49 17.97 21.79 -4.66
N LYS A 50 16.94 21.12 -5.19
CA LYS A 50 16.14 21.66 -6.31
C LYS A 50 15.14 22.70 -5.82
N CYS A 51 14.54 22.48 -4.64
CA CYS A 51 13.60 23.42 -4.04
C CYS A 51 14.29 24.73 -3.64
N ASP A 52 15.51 24.65 -3.10
CA ASP A 52 16.34 25.82 -2.72
C ASP A 52 16.65 26.78 -3.90
N LYS A 53 16.35 26.40 -5.13
CA LYS A 53 16.46 27.25 -6.33
C LYS A 53 15.16 27.98 -6.65
N LEU A 54 14.10 27.69 -5.96
CA LEU A 54 12.81 28.35 -6.07
C LEU A 54 12.70 29.48 -5.04
N THR A 55 11.62 30.22 -5.06
CA THR A 55 11.37 31.31 -4.11
C THR A 55 9.89 31.38 -3.74
N GLY A 56 9.61 31.84 -2.52
CA GLY A 56 8.24 32.03 -2.03
C GLY A 56 7.45 30.73 -2.00
N ASN A 57 6.14 30.79 -2.21
CA ASN A 57 5.27 29.62 -2.09
C ASN A 57 5.66 28.46 -3.03
N ALA A 58 6.33 28.72 -4.13
CA ALA A 58 6.84 27.66 -4.99
C ALA A 58 7.95 26.83 -4.32
N GLU A 59 8.80 27.47 -3.52
CA GLU A 59 9.81 26.83 -2.67
C GLU A 59 9.12 26.00 -1.59
N ASP A 60 8.17 26.59 -0.86
CA ASP A 60 7.43 25.94 0.23
C ASP A 60 6.68 24.70 -0.26
N VAL A 61 5.95 24.82 -1.38
CA VAL A 61 5.26 23.67 -2.01
C VAL A 61 6.24 22.58 -2.43
N CYS A 62 7.39 22.95 -2.99
CA CYS A 62 8.43 22.01 -3.39
C CYS A 62 8.99 21.27 -2.17
N GLU A 63 9.29 21.98 -1.09
CA GLU A 63 9.80 21.36 0.14
C GLU A 63 8.79 20.41 0.78
N VAL A 64 7.52 20.82 0.87
CA VAL A 64 6.45 19.98 1.41
C VAL A 64 6.28 18.73 0.55
N GLN A 65 6.37 18.86 -0.78
CA GLN A 65 6.34 17.73 -1.70
C GLN A 65 7.54 16.79 -1.49
N ALA A 66 8.75 17.33 -1.34
CA ALA A 66 9.96 16.54 -1.08
C ALA A 66 9.86 15.76 0.24
N LYS A 67 9.40 16.42 1.31
CA LYS A 67 9.12 15.80 2.62
C LYS A 67 8.05 14.71 2.51
N GLY A 68 6.99 14.98 1.78
CA GLY A 68 5.91 14.01 1.53
C GLY A 68 6.41 12.76 0.80
N ASN A 69 7.20 12.94 -0.26
CA ASN A 69 7.76 11.84 -1.02
C ASN A 69 8.69 10.96 -0.18
N ARG A 70 9.54 11.57 0.68
CA ARG A 70 10.37 10.82 1.62
C ARG A 70 9.54 9.98 2.57
N ARG A 71 8.51 10.57 3.20
CA ARG A 71 7.62 9.85 4.13
C ARG A 71 6.90 8.68 3.44
N ILE A 72 6.48 8.86 2.18
CA ILE A 72 5.86 7.78 1.39
C ILE A 72 6.88 6.65 1.14
N ALA A 73 8.08 6.98 0.70
CA ALA A 73 9.13 5.99 0.43
C ALA A 73 9.55 5.22 1.69
N GLU A 74 9.65 5.89 2.84
CA GLU A 74 9.91 5.27 4.14
C GLU A 74 8.78 4.30 4.54
N ALA A 75 7.52 4.71 4.36
CA ALA A 75 6.36 3.86 4.65
C ALA A 75 6.29 2.65 3.72
N GLU A 76 6.62 2.81 2.44
CA GLU A 76 6.69 1.72 1.47
C GLU A 76 7.82 0.73 1.79
N LEU A 77 8.99 1.23 2.19
CA LEU A 77 10.10 0.40 2.64
C LEU A 77 9.68 -0.44 3.87
N GLU A 78 9.01 0.20 4.83
CA GLU A 78 8.51 -0.47 6.02
C GLU A 78 7.44 -1.51 5.68
N ALA A 79 6.54 -1.20 4.74
CA ALA A 79 5.52 -2.13 4.28
C ALA A 79 6.11 -3.35 3.58
N ARG A 80 7.15 -3.17 2.77
CA ARG A 80 7.92 -4.29 2.18
C ARG A 80 8.63 -5.13 3.24
N ASN A 81 9.22 -4.48 4.24
CA ASN A 81 9.96 -5.15 5.31
C ASN A 81 9.04 -5.94 6.25
N LYS A 82 7.86 -5.41 6.58
CA LYS A 82 6.89 -6.05 7.47
C LYS A 82 5.97 -7.04 6.75
N ASN A 83 5.69 -6.78 5.49
CA ASN A 83 4.78 -7.53 4.64
C ASN A 83 3.42 -7.81 5.30
N THR A 84 2.82 -6.80 5.92
CA THR A 84 1.53 -6.89 6.61
C THR A 84 0.49 -5.99 5.98
N ALA A 85 -0.77 -6.40 6.03
CA ALA A 85 -1.90 -5.57 5.57
C ALA A 85 -1.95 -4.21 6.26
N ARG A 86 -1.64 -4.16 7.56
CA ARG A 86 -1.56 -2.92 8.33
C ARG A 86 -0.48 -1.98 7.79
N ALA A 87 0.70 -2.48 7.49
CA ALA A 87 1.77 -1.65 6.93
C ALA A 87 1.40 -1.12 5.54
N GLN A 88 0.67 -1.90 4.72
CA GLN A 88 0.13 -1.42 3.44
C GLN A 88 -0.95 -0.35 3.63
N GLU A 89 -1.77 -0.45 4.66
CA GLU A 89 -2.72 0.60 5.05
C GLU A 89 -2.00 1.88 5.47
N ASP A 90 -0.95 1.77 6.27
CA ASP A 90 -0.14 2.90 6.70
C ASP A 90 0.46 3.65 5.50
N VAL A 91 0.91 2.96 4.45
CA VAL A 91 1.36 3.61 3.19
C VAL A 91 0.24 4.46 2.57
N LYS A 92 -0.98 3.92 2.48
CA LYS A 92 -2.11 4.66 1.91
C LYS A 92 -2.45 5.91 2.72
N LYS A 93 -2.40 5.81 4.05
CA LYS A 93 -2.60 6.97 4.95
C LYS A 93 -1.52 8.02 4.77
N VAL A 94 -0.26 7.61 4.76
CA VAL A 94 0.87 8.54 4.55
C VAL A 94 0.77 9.25 3.21
N ARG A 95 0.31 8.57 2.15
CA ARG A 95 0.05 9.21 0.85
C ARG A 95 -1.07 10.23 0.92
N ALA A 96 -2.17 9.93 1.62
CA ALA A 96 -3.27 10.86 1.81
C ALA A 96 -2.82 12.11 2.60
N ASP A 97 -2.04 11.91 3.66
CA ASP A 97 -1.48 12.99 4.47
C ASP A 97 -0.51 13.87 3.65
N ALA A 98 0.40 13.27 2.89
CA ALA A 98 1.33 14.00 2.04
C ALA A 98 0.62 14.82 0.95
N ALA A 99 -0.42 14.25 0.34
CA ALA A 99 -1.25 14.96 -0.65
C ALA A 99 -1.98 16.16 -0.02
N TYR A 100 -2.48 16.00 1.20
CA TYR A 100 -3.13 17.07 1.95
C TYR A 100 -2.14 18.20 2.28
N ASP A 101 -0.95 17.85 2.79
CA ASP A 101 0.08 18.85 3.12
C ASP A 101 0.42 19.71 1.91
N VAL A 102 0.62 19.09 0.73
CA VAL A 102 0.89 19.80 -0.53
C VAL A 102 -0.31 20.63 -0.99
N ALA A 103 -1.52 20.10 -0.89
CA ALA A 103 -2.73 20.84 -1.28
C ALA A 103 -2.93 22.07 -0.39
N LYS A 104 -2.71 21.93 0.90
CA LYS A 104 -2.80 23.04 1.85
C LYS A 104 -1.78 24.13 1.56
N GLU A 105 -0.51 23.76 1.28
CA GLU A 105 0.54 24.71 0.95
C GLU A 105 0.22 25.50 -0.32
N LYS A 106 -0.29 24.82 -1.36
CA LYS A 106 -0.75 25.50 -2.59
C LYS A 106 -1.86 26.51 -2.35
N CYS A 107 -2.67 26.35 -1.30
CA CYS A 107 -3.70 27.33 -0.96
C CYS A 107 -3.12 28.63 -0.41
N ASP A 108 -1.85 28.65 0.02
CA ASP A 108 -1.23 29.83 0.62
C ASP A 108 -0.89 30.93 -0.42
N ASP A 109 -0.89 30.59 -1.72
CA ASP A 109 -0.87 31.58 -2.81
C ASP A 109 -2.19 32.38 -2.94
N LEU A 110 -3.27 31.87 -2.34
CA LEU A 110 -4.57 32.49 -2.40
C LEU A 110 -4.81 33.40 -1.20
N SER A 111 -5.81 34.28 -1.30
CA SER A 111 -6.20 35.18 -0.22
C SER A 111 -7.72 35.19 0.00
N GLY A 112 -8.14 35.63 1.19
CA GLY A 112 -9.56 35.77 1.55
C GLY A 112 -10.36 34.48 1.36
N ASN A 113 -11.59 34.61 0.87
CA ASN A 113 -12.49 33.48 0.70
C ASN A 113 -11.98 32.39 -0.24
N ALA A 114 -11.12 32.74 -1.22
CA ALA A 114 -10.52 31.75 -2.12
C ALA A 114 -9.58 30.81 -1.36
N LYS A 115 -8.75 31.35 -0.45
CA LYS A 115 -7.88 30.57 0.42
C LYS A 115 -8.69 29.66 1.34
N ASP A 116 -9.72 30.21 1.99
CA ASP A 116 -10.58 29.43 2.90
C ASP A 116 -11.30 28.28 2.18
N THR A 117 -11.77 28.51 0.97
CA THR A 117 -12.42 27.48 0.15
C THR A 117 -11.41 26.40 -0.23
N CYS A 118 -10.25 26.81 -0.73
CA CYS A 118 -9.17 25.87 -1.10
C CYS A 118 -8.78 24.96 0.09
N GLN A 119 -8.59 25.53 1.27
CA GLN A 119 -8.24 24.77 2.46
C GLN A 119 -9.35 23.81 2.92
N LYS A 120 -10.62 24.22 2.80
CA LYS A 120 -11.77 23.34 3.08
C LYS A 120 -11.83 22.18 2.09
N ASP A 121 -11.59 22.44 0.82
CA ASP A 121 -11.57 21.40 -0.23
C ASP A 121 -10.42 20.42 -0.02
N ALA A 122 -9.22 20.91 0.29
CA ALA A 122 -8.08 20.07 0.64
C ALA A 122 -8.37 19.16 1.84
N LYS A 123 -8.97 19.71 2.90
CA LYS A 123 -9.40 18.96 4.09
C LYS A 123 -10.46 17.92 3.77
N ALA A 124 -11.45 18.27 2.94
CA ALA A 124 -12.50 17.35 2.53
C ALA A 124 -11.94 16.20 1.68
N ALA A 125 -11.03 16.50 0.76
CA ALA A 125 -10.34 15.48 -0.05
C ALA A 125 -9.53 14.51 0.83
N HIS A 126 -8.79 15.03 1.81
CA HIS A 126 -8.05 14.21 2.77
C HIS A 126 -8.98 13.31 3.59
N ALA A 127 -10.08 13.85 4.13
CA ALA A 127 -11.03 13.08 4.91
C ALA A 127 -11.64 11.92 4.10
N ARG A 128 -11.95 12.15 2.83
CA ARG A 128 -12.42 11.10 1.90
C ARG A 128 -11.36 10.04 1.70
N ALA A 129 -10.11 10.42 1.37
CA ALA A 129 -9.02 9.49 1.15
C ALA A 129 -8.76 8.59 2.38
N VAL A 130 -8.76 9.17 3.59
CA VAL A 130 -8.60 8.41 4.84
C VAL A 130 -9.80 7.47 5.09
N SER A 131 -11.02 7.90 4.77
CA SER A 131 -12.22 7.07 4.86
C SER A 131 -12.15 5.87 3.91
N ASP A 132 -11.71 6.09 2.67
CA ASP A 132 -11.56 5.03 1.67
C ASP A 132 -10.51 4.00 2.08
N VAL A 133 -9.42 4.44 2.70
CA VAL A 133 -8.40 3.53 3.27
C VAL A 133 -9.02 2.63 4.34
N ARG A 134 -9.81 3.18 5.25
CA ARG A 134 -10.51 2.40 6.30
C ARG A 134 -11.53 1.43 5.70
N ALA A 135 -12.33 1.88 4.73
CA ALA A 135 -13.32 1.05 4.07
C ALA A 135 -12.69 -0.12 3.29
N SER A 136 -11.54 0.12 2.64
CA SER A 136 -10.81 -0.94 1.94
C SER A 136 -10.28 -2.01 2.89
N ASN A 137 -9.84 -1.61 4.07
CA ASN A 137 -9.35 -2.54 5.10
C ASN A 137 -10.47 -3.40 5.70
N THR A 138 -11.65 -2.80 5.94
CA THR A 138 -12.82 -3.55 6.43
C THR A 138 -13.24 -4.63 5.41
N ARG A 139 -13.18 -4.34 4.11
CA ARG A 139 -13.49 -5.33 3.06
C ARG A 139 -12.44 -6.44 2.99
N THR A 140 -11.16 -6.12 3.11
CA THR A 140 -10.08 -7.11 3.07
C THR A 140 -10.09 -7.98 4.33
N GLY A 141 -10.43 -7.40 5.48
CA GLY A 141 -10.63 -8.15 6.74
C GLY A 141 -11.87 -9.07 6.71
N SER A 142 -12.90 -8.70 5.93
CA SER A 142 -14.10 -9.54 5.77
C SER A 142 -13.91 -10.70 4.78
N THR A 143 -12.91 -10.63 3.89
CA THR A 143 -12.59 -11.74 2.96
C THR A 143 -11.64 -12.77 3.59
N ALA A 144 -10.88 -12.38 4.62
CA ALA A 144 -10.29 -13.32 5.56
C ALA A 144 -11.38 -13.65 6.59
N ALA A 145 -12.39 -14.42 6.18
CA ALA A 145 -13.45 -14.88 7.07
C ALA A 145 -12.81 -15.69 8.19
N SER A 146 -12.62 -15.05 9.36
CA SER A 146 -12.43 -15.78 10.59
C SER A 146 -13.58 -16.80 10.66
N PRO A 147 -13.34 -18.05 11.05
CA PRO A 147 -14.41 -19.03 11.26
C PRO A 147 -15.54 -18.47 12.15
N ASP A 148 -15.21 -17.50 13.03
CA ASP A 148 -16.19 -16.79 13.86
C ASP A 148 -17.11 -15.86 13.04
N ALA A 149 -16.66 -15.25 11.95
CA ALA A 149 -17.50 -14.40 11.11
C ALA A 149 -18.47 -15.22 10.23
N ALA A 150 -18.10 -16.44 9.88
CA ALA A 150 -18.98 -17.36 9.17
C ALA A 150 -20.09 -17.88 10.11
N THR A 151 -19.75 -18.19 11.35
CA THR A 151 -20.71 -18.64 12.38
C THR A 151 -21.62 -17.51 12.86
N ALA A 152 -21.14 -16.28 13.00
CA ALA A 152 -21.92 -15.12 13.42
C ALA A 152 -23.09 -14.79 12.45
N ARG A 153 -22.96 -15.11 11.16
CA ARG A 153 -24.07 -14.99 10.20
C ARG A 153 -25.16 -16.03 10.45
N CYS A 154 -24.79 -17.20 10.95
CA CYS A 154 -25.72 -18.27 11.26
C CYS A 154 -26.51 -18.00 12.54
N ASP A 155 -26.01 -17.12 13.44
CA ASP A 155 -26.68 -16.77 14.69
C ASP A 155 -27.95 -15.94 14.50
N GLN A 156 -28.12 -15.33 13.32
CA GLN A 156 -29.34 -14.60 12.94
C GLN A 156 -30.45 -15.53 12.41
N LEU A 157 -30.17 -16.81 12.22
CA LEU A 157 -31.11 -17.82 11.77
C LEU A 157 -31.61 -18.66 12.93
N THR A 158 -32.80 -19.25 12.79
CA THR A 158 -33.41 -20.13 13.80
C THR A 158 -33.73 -21.49 13.22
N GLY A 159 -33.81 -22.50 14.09
CA GLY A 159 -34.20 -23.89 13.73
C GLY A 159 -33.19 -24.54 12.75
N ASP A 160 -33.74 -25.33 11.83
CA ASP A 160 -32.96 -26.12 10.86
C ASP A 160 -32.10 -25.28 9.93
N ALA A 161 -32.51 -24.03 9.64
CA ALA A 161 -31.74 -23.10 8.84
C ALA A 161 -30.40 -22.70 9.51
N ARG A 162 -30.41 -22.54 10.85
CA ARG A 162 -29.20 -22.30 11.65
C ARG A 162 -28.27 -23.50 11.62
N THR A 163 -28.84 -24.69 11.81
CA THR A 163 -28.08 -25.95 11.86
C THR A 163 -27.38 -26.22 10.50
N SER A 164 -28.10 -26.03 9.40
CA SER A 164 -27.56 -26.17 8.04
C SER A 164 -26.49 -25.14 7.71
N CYS A 165 -26.69 -23.88 8.13
CA CYS A 165 -25.72 -22.81 7.98
C CYS A 165 -24.41 -23.11 8.72
N LEU A 166 -24.50 -23.60 9.98
CA LEU A 166 -23.33 -23.96 10.80
C LEU A 166 -22.57 -25.17 10.23
N ALA A 167 -23.29 -26.14 9.65
CA ALA A 167 -22.67 -27.27 8.97
C ALA A 167 -21.90 -26.84 7.71
N ASP A 168 -22.49 -25.97 6.89
CA ASP A 168 -21.85 -25.42 5.68
C ASP A 168 -20.62 -24.54 6.03
N ALA A 169 -20.70 -23.72 7.08
CA ALA A 169 -19.61 -22.90 7.57
C ALA A 169 -18.40 -23.72 8.06
N ARG A 170 -18.63 -24.92 8.59
CA ARG A 170 -17.58 -25.85 9.04
C ARG A 170 -17.00 -26.70 7.92
N SER A 171 -17.76 -26.96 6.86
CA SER A 171 -17.37 -27.85 5.76
C SER A 171 -16.54 -27.19 4.67
N LYS A 172 -16.54 -25.85 4.60
CA LYS A 172 -15.73 -25.11 3.63
C LYS A 172 -14.35 -24.80 4.23
N PRO A 173 -13.27 -25.50 3.85
CA PRO A 173 -11.93 -25.11 4.25
C PRO A 173 -11.64 -23.74 3.63
N VAL A 174 -11.17 -22.80 4.48
CA VAL A 174 -10.62 -21.54 4.04
C VAL A 174 -9.46 -21.86 3.09
N ARG A 175 -9.66 -21.65 1.81
CA ARG A 175 -8.54 -21.75 0.86
C ARG A 175 -7.57 -20.61 1.15
N PRO A 176 -6.26 -20.92 1.27
CA PRO A 176 -5.21 -19.93 1.49
C PRO A 176 -5.07 -18.95 0.31
#